data_0fe4311b3db280b8ef4dc386f204afd7
#
_entry.id   0fe4311b3db280b8ef4dc386f204afd7
#
_cell.length_a   1.000
_cell.length_b   1.000
_cell.length_c   1.000
_cell.angle_alpha   90.00
_cell.angle_beta   90.00
_cell.angle_gamma   90.00
#
_symmetry.space_group_name_H-M   'P 1'
#
loop_
_entity.id
_entity.type
_entity.pdbx_description
1 polymer ?
#
loop_
_entity_poly.entity_id
_entity_poly.type
_entity_poly.pdbx_seq_one_letter_code
_entity_poly.pdbx_strand_id
1 'polypeptide(L)'
;VPSVTWPFVTRIERSGLQTTQNRDFVDGPEGLPLMKPPYARVTAISMETGDHLWVKPIGRGYEQNSQISNLSFDDYLGVPQRVFTMTTKNLLISGQQRLSAFNLDTGNRVGEVSIPENVQGNIMAYELNNKVYLVIPIGGSGITSELIAYSIN
;
A
#
# COMPACT_ATOMS: atom_id res chain seq x y z
N VAL A 1 -7.98 1.56 -8.10
CA VAL A 1 -8.04 0.21 -7.50
C VAL A 1 -6.64 -0.18 -7.01
N PRO A 2 -6.41 -0.37 -5.69
CA PRO A 2 -5.16 -0.94 -5.20
C PRO A 2 -5.10 -2.44 -5.48
N SER A 3 -3.91 -2.94 -5.77
CA SER A 3 -3.64 -4.37 -5.98
C SER A 3 -2.23 -4.75 -5.54
N VAL A 4 -2.06 -6.03 -5.19
CA VAL A 4 -0.80 -6.60 -4.71
C VAL A 4 -0.47 -7.83 -5.53
N THR A 5 0.80 -7.98 -5.92
CA THR A 5 1.32 -9.17 -6.60
C THR A 5 2.20 -9.93 -5.61
N TRP A 6 1.60 -10.92 -4.95
CA TRP A 6 2.31 -11.77 -4.00
C TRP A 6 1.74 -13.20 -4.04
N PRO A 7 2.35 -14.10 -4.77
CA PRO A 7 1.85 -15.46 -4.88
C PRO A 7 2.00 -16.19 -3.54
N PHE A 8 1.03 -17.02 -3.22
CA PHE A 8 1.08 -17.88 -2.04
C PHE A 8 0.44 -19.23 -2.32
N VAL A 9 0.89 -20.25 -1.57
CA VAL A 9 0.29 -21.58 -1.53
C VAL A 9 -0.58 -21.67 -0.29
N THR A 10 -1.83 -22.08 -0.46
CA THR A 10 -2.72 -22.33 0.65
C THR A 10 -2.77 -23.82 0.93
N ARG A 11 -2.54 -24.19 2.19
CA ARG A 11 -2.78 -25.54 2.70
C ARG A 11 -3.97 -25.53 3.64
N ILE A 12 -4.83 -26.51 3.48
CA ILE A 12 -5.96 -26.74 4.37
C ILE A 12 -5.64 -28.00 5.17
N GLU A 13 -5.50 -27.85 6.47
CA GLU A 13 -5.23 -28.94 7.40
C GLU A 13 -6.48 -29.16 8.28
N ARG A 14 -6.86 -30.43 8.42
CA ARG A 14 -7.98 -30.82 9.25
C ARG A 14 -7.48 -31.59 10.47
N SER A 15 -7.81 -31.12 11.65
CA SER A 15 -7.57 -31.78 12.92
C SER A 15 -8.88 -31.96 13.68
N GLY A 16 -9.43 -33.15 13.64
CA GLY A 16 -10.76 -33.44 14.20
C GLY A 16 -11.87 -32.62 13.51
N LEU A 17 -12.57 -31.82 14.28
CA LEU A 17 -13.63 -30.91 13.78
C LEU A 17 -13.11 -29.53 13.35
N GLN A 18 -11.83 -29.24 13.61
CA GLN A 18 -11.22 -27.95 13.25
C GLN A 18 -10.56 -28.02 11.88
N THR A 19 -10.71 -26.97 11.12
CA THR A 19 -10.03 -26.78 9.85
C THR A 19 -9.17 -25.53 9.94
N THR A 20 -7.87 -25.65 9.71
CA THR A 20 -6.91 -24.54 9.72
C THR A 20 -6.44 -24.28 8.31
N GLN A 21 -6.38 -23.00 7.94
CA GLN A 21 -5.81 -22.55 6.68
C GLN A 21 -4.44 -21.94 6.94
N ASN A 22 -3.41 -22.54 6.39
CA ASN A 22 -2.05 -22.02 6.40
C ASN A 22 -1.72 -21.42 5.03
N ARG A 23 -1.02 -20.30 5.02
CA ARG A 23 -0.56 -19.63 3.79
C ARG A 23 0.95 -19.52 3.84
N ASP A 24 1.61 -20.13 2.87
CA ASP A 24 3.05 -20.01 2.65
C ASP A 24 3.27 -19.09 1.45
N PHE A 25 3.90 -17.93 1.67
CA PHE A 25 4.26 -17.04 0.57
C PHE A 25 5.40 -17.67 -0.26
N VAL A 26 5.30 -17.49 -1.57
CA VAL A 26 6.31 -18.02 -2.49
C VAL A 26 7.30 -16.91 -2.79
N ASP A 27 8.46 -17.02 -2.15
CA ASP A 27 9.58 -16.10 -2.40
C ASP A 27 10.47 -16.62 -3.53
N GLY A 28 11.08 -15.70 -4.24
CA GLY A 28 12.11 -15.97 -5.22
C GLY A 28 13.49 -16.09 -4.57
N PRO A 29 14.53 -16.16 -5.39
CA PRO A 29 15.91 -16.22 -4.91
C PRO A 29 16.30 -14.96 -4.14
N GLU A 30 17.23 -15.10 -3.17
CA GLU A 30 17.83 -14.01 -2.40
C GLU A 30 16.84 -13.12 -1.64
N GLY A 31 15.67 -13.65 -1.27
CA GLY A 31 14.64 -12.89 -0.57
C GLY A 31 13.90 -11.86 -1.41
N LEU A 32 14.02 -11.95 -2.74
CA LEU A 32 13.22 -11.16 -3.66
C LEU A 32 11.92 -11.88 -4.00
N PRO A 33 10.85 -11.15 -4.36
CA PRO A 33 9.62 -11.79 -4.84
C PRO A 33 9.85 -12.56 -6.13
N LEU A 34 9.14 -13.69 -6.29
CA LEU A 34 9.20 -14.51 -7.50
C LEU A 34 8.69 -13.75 -8.75
N MET A 35 7.76 -12.84 -8.56
CA MET A 35 7.12 -12.09 -9.65
C MET A 35 7.84 -10.77 -9.91
N LYS A 36 7.69 -10.23 -11.14
CA LYS A 36 8.24 -8.92 -11.48
C LYS A 36 7.47 -7.78 -10.78
N PRO A 37 8.15 -6.68 -10.41
CA PRO A 37 7.48 -5.48 -9.90
C PRO A 37 6.55 -4.84 -10.97
N PRO A 38 5.61 -3.97 -10.56
CA PRO A 38 5.40 -3.49 -9.18
C PRO A 38 4.69 -4.51 -8.30
N TYR A 39 5.21 -4.70 -7.08
CA TYR A 39 4.67 -5.66 -6.10
C TYR A 39 3.38 -5.18 -5.43
N ALA A 40 3.23 -3.88 -5.27
CA ALA A 40 1.96 -3.23 -4.94
C ALA A 40 1.78 -1.99 -5.81
N ARG A 41 0.55 -1.77 -6.26
CA ARG A 41 0.22 -0.69 -7.18
C ARG A 41 -1.20 -0.18 -6.99
N VAL A 42 -1.43 1.03 -7.44
CA VAL A 42 -2.77 1.57 -7.66
C VAL A 42 -2.97 1.77 -9.15
N THR A 43 -4.09 1.31 -9.64
CA THR A 43 -4.52 1.49 -11.03
C THR A 43 -5.74 2.42 -11.04
N ALA A 44 -5.67 3.51 -11.80
CA ALA A 44 -6.84 4.30 -12.15
C ALA A 44 -7.51 3.69 -13.38
N ILE A 45 -8.81 3.52 -13.30
CA ILE A 45 -9.63 2.89 -14.34
C ILE A 45 -10.74 3.86 -14.73
N SER A 46 -10.88 4.12 -16.01
CA SER A 46 -12.03 4.84 -16.55
C SER A 46 -13.32 4.05 -16.28
N MET A 47 -14.29 4.67 -15.63
CA MET A 47 -15.59 4.04 -15.40
C MET A 47 -16.47 4.02 -16.65
N GLU A 48 -16.12 4.79 -17.68
CA GLU A 48 -16.86 4.82 -18.95
C GLU A 48 -16.40 3.75 -19.92
N THR A 49 -15.06 3.54 -20.01
CA THR A 49 -14.47 2.65 -21.02
C THR A 49 -13.89 1.37 -20.42
N GLY A 50 -13.58 1.35 -19.13
CA GLY A 50 -12.85 0.26 -18.46
C GLY A 50 -11.33 0.29 -18.69
N ASP A 51 -10.82 1.28 -19.40
CA ASP A 51 -9.40 1.38 -19.70
C ASP A 51 -8.58 1.81 -18.47
N HIS A 52 -7.34 1.37 -18.40
CA HIS A 52 -6.37 1.83 -17.43
C HIS A 52 -5.87 3.21 -17.81
N LEU A 53 -6.17 4.23 -17.02
CA LEU A 53 -5.71 5.59 -17.22
C LEU A 53 -4.25 5.74 -16.83
N TRP A 54 -3.90 5.19 -15.68
CA TRP A 54 -2.50 5.11 -15.20
C TRP A 54 -2.34 4.00 -14.15
N VAL A 55 -1.09 3.56 -13.98
CA VAL A 55 -0.67 2.58 -12.97
C VAL A 55 0.54 3.12 -12.24
N LYS A 56 0.51 3.15 -10.91
CA LYS A 56 1.64 3.63 -10.08
C LYS A 56 1.93 2.66 -8.94
N PRO A 57 3.22 2.35 -8.69
CA PRO A 57 3.64 1.55 -7.55
C PRO A 57 3.38 2.28 -6.22
N ILE A 58 3.07 1.51 -5.19
CA ILE A 58 2.86 2.01 -3.83
C ILE A 58 3.90 1.41 -2.89
N GLY A 59 4.62 2.29 -2.19
CA GLY A 59 5.69 1.93 -1.29
C GLY A 59 7.00 1.62 -2.00
N ARG A 60 8.11 1.87 -1.31
CA ARG A 60 9.46 1.76 -1.89
C ARG A 60 9.83 0.31 -2.20
N GLY A 61 9.54 -0.62 -1.29
CA GLY A 61 9.80 -2.06 -1.43
C GLY A 61 11.27 -2.41 -1.66
N TYR A 62 11.76 -3.44 -1.04
CA TYR A 62 13.05 -4.11 -1.30
C TYR A 62 14.31 -3.26 -1.54
N GLU A 63 14.28 -1.93 -1.36
CA GLU A 63 15.43 -1.02 -1.58
C GLU A 63 16.65 -1.41 -0.72
N GLN A 64 16.42 -2.06 0.42
CA GLN A 64 17.48 -2.52 1.31
C GLN A 64 18.00 -3.93 0.98
N ASN A 65 17.40 -4.62 -0.01
CA ASN A 65 17.88 -5.92 -0.43
C ASN A 65 19.24 -5.77 -1.15
N SER A 66 20.26 -6.52 -0.71
CA SER A 66 21.63 -6.39 -1.20
C SER A 66 21.78 -6.64 -2.72
N GLN A 67 20.89 -7.42 -3.31
CA GLN A 67 20.93 -7.75 -4.73
C GLN A 67 20.47 -6.60 -5.61
N ILE A 68 19.66 -5.69 -5.09
CA ILE A 68 19.07 -4.61 -5.88
C ILE A 68 19.36 -3.21 -5.33
N SER A 69 20.00 -3.10 -4.16
CA SER A 69 20.29 -1.81 -3.50
C SER A 69 21.18 -0.89 -4.36
N ASN A 70 22.00 -1.44 -5.24
CA ASN A 70 22.87 -0.70 -6.14
C ASN A 70 22.22 -0.37 -7.49
N LEU A 71 20.99 -0.81 -7.72
CA LEU A 71 20.28 -0.55 -8.97
C LEU A 71 19.47 0.73 -8.84
N SER A 72 19.46 1.51 -9.90
CA SER A 72 18.59 2.68 -10.04
C SER A 72 17.28 2.27 -10.69
N PHE A 73 16.17 2.66 -10.11
CA PHE A 73 14.84 2.45 -10.67
C PHE A 73 14.16 3.79 -10.91
N ASP A 74 13.44 3.90 -12.02
CA ASP A 74 12.72 5.14 -12.38
C ASP A 74 11.55 5.41 -11.44
N ASP A 75 10.99 4.36 -10.79
CA ASP A 75 9.91 4.47 -9.83
C ASP A 75 10.10 3.41 -8.71
N TYR A 76 9.27 3.48 -7.69
CA TYR A 76 9.28 2.51 -6.60
C TYR A 76 8.86 1.11 -7.07
N LEU A 77 9.34 0.08 -6.37
CA LEU A 77 9.01 -1.30 -6.70
C LEU A 77 7.67 -1.76 -6.11
N GLY A 78 7.14 -1.00 -5.14
CA GLY A 78 5.95 -1.39 -4.39
C GLY A 78 6.26 -2.33 -3.22
N VAL A 79 5.50 -2.21 -2.15
CA VAL A 79 5.56 -3.12 -0.98
C VAL A 79 4.37 -4.05 -1.03
N PRO A 80 4.55 -5.39 -1.04
CA PRO A 80 3.44 -6.35 -1.13
C PRO A 80 2.65 -6.45 0.18
N GLN A 81 2.03 -5.36 0.58
CA GLN A 81 1.19 -5.22 1.76
C GLN A 81 -0.16 -4.61 1.37
N ARG A 82 -1.12 -4.65 2.30
CA ARG A 82 -2.40 -3.98 2.09
C ARG A 82 -2.18 -2.49 1.86
N VAL A 83 -2.90 -1.95 0.91
CA VAL A 83 -2.93 -0.52 0.58
C VAL A 83 -4.30 0.01 0.95
N PHE A 84 -4.33 1.03 1.79
CA PHE A 84 -5.55 1.76 2.10
C PHE A 84 -5.55 3.06 1.30
N THR A 85 -6.67 3.39 0.66
CA THR A 85 -6.74 4.56 -0.21
C THR A 85 -7.94 5.42 0.14
N MET A 86 -7.76 6.72 -0.01
CA MET A 86 -8.81 7.73 0.07
C MET A 86 -8.66 8.69 -1.10
N THR A 87 -9.76 9.07 -1.72
CA THR A 87 -9.77 10.06 -2.80
C THR A 87 -10.37 11.36 -2.31
N THR A 88 -9.80 12.47 -2.76
CA THR A 88 -10.37 13.81 -2.68
C THR A 88 -10.74 14.27 -4.10
N LYS A 89 -11.09 15.54 -4.27
CA LYS A 89 -11.38 16.09 -5.60
C LYS A 89 -10.23 15.93 -6.59
N ASN A 90 -8.97 16.11 -6.13
CA ASN A 90 -7.80 16.18 -7.02
C ASN A 90 -6.67 15.21 -6.61
N LEU A 91 -6.78 14.56 -5.44
CA LEU A 91 -5.72 13.72 -4.91
C LEU A 91 -6.22 12.32 -4.56
N LEU A 92 -5.37 11.35 -4.81
CA LEU A 92 -5.42 10.03 -4.22
C LEU A 92 -4.41 9.98 -3.07
N ILE A 93 -4.87 9.73 -1.85
CA ILE A 93 -4.03 9.47 -0.69
C ILE A 93 -3.93 7.96 -0.53
N SER A 94 -2.74 7.43 -0.45
CA SER A 94 -2.50 6.02 -0.18
C SER A 94 -1.68 5.83 1.09
N GLY A 95 -2.04 4.83 1.88
CA GLY A 95 -1.36 4.49 3.12
C GLY A 95 -0.94 3.03 3.16
N GLN A 96 0.31 2.83 3.54
CA GLN A 96 0.93 1.56 3.91
C GLN A 96 1.90 1.83 5.07
N GLN A 97 3.21 1.79 4.82
CA GLN A 97 4.30 2.20 5.71
C GLN A 97 4.54 3.72 5.68
N ARG A 98 3.99 4.39 4.71
CA ARG A 98 4.05 5.83 4.47
C ARG A 98 2.71 6.30 3.92
N LEU A 99 2.44 7.58 4.04
CA LEU A 99 1.37 8.23 3.31
C LEU A 99 1.95 8.84 2.04
N SER A 100 1.39 8.49 0.91
CA SER A 100 1.74 9.07 -0.38
C SER A 100 0.53 9.73 -1.01
N ALA A 101 0.71 10.91 -1.57
CA ALA A 101 -0.31 11.64 -2.31
C ALA A 101 0.02 11.63 -3.81
N PHE A 102 -0.98 11.33 -4.62
CA PHE A 102 -0.88 11.29 -6.07
C PHE A 102 -1.91 12.24 -6.67
N ASN A 103 -1.53 12.92 -7.74
CA ASN A 103 -2.48 13.64 -8.56
C ASN A 103 -3.46 12.63 -9.18
N LEU A 104 -4.76 12.88 -9.06
CA LEU A 104 -5.79 11.91 -9.44
C LEU A 104 -5.85 11.70 -10.96
N ASP A 105 -5.58 12.75 -11.74
CA ASP A 105 -5.67 12.70 -13.20
C ASP A 105 -4.44 12.04 -13.84
N THR A 106 -3.25 12.35 -13.31
CA THR A 106 -1.97 11.94 -13.93
C THR A 106 -1.28 10.76 -13.25
N GLY A 107 -1.67 10.44 -12.02
CA GLY A 107 -0.99 9.45 -11.20
C GLY A 107 0.40 9.90 -10.70
N ASN A 108 0.81 11.14 -10.94
CA ASN A 108 2.10 11.63 -10.47
C ASN A 108 2.09 11.79 -8.95
N ARG A 109 3.15 11.29 -8.30
CA ARG A 109 3.33 11.49 -6.86
C ARG A 109 3.63 12.96 -6.58
N VAL A 110 2.81 13.60 -5.75
CA VAL A 110 2.93 15.01 -5.39
C VAL A 110 3.44 15.23 -3.97
N GLY A 111 3.43 14.18 -3.15
CA GLY A 111 3.96 14.24 -1.79
C GLY A 111 4.03 12.88 -1.12
N GLU A 112 4.88 12.80 -0.11
CA GLU A 112 5.03 11.62 0.75
C GLU A 112 5.42 12.04 2.16
N VAL A 113 4.81 11.41 3.17
CA VAL A 113 5.06 11.65 4.59
C VAL A 113 5.31 10.32 5.29
N SER A 114 6.33 10.28 6.13
CA SER A 114 6.57 9.16 7.04
C SER A 114 5.52 9.14 8.14
N ILE A 115 5.07 7.94 8.49
CA ILE A 115 4.19 7.69 9.63
C ILE A 115 4.89 6.75 10.60
N PRO A 116 4.55 6.79 11.90
CA PRO A 116 5.25 5.98 12.90
C PRO A 116 5.12 4.48 12.67
N GLU A 117 3.95 4.04 12.21
CA GLU A 117 3.60 2.63 12.03
C GLU A 117 2.76 2.39 10.77
N ASN A 118 2.60 1.12 10.39
CA ASN A 118 1.81 0.74 9.24
C ASN A 118 0.34 1.16 9.38
N VAL A 119 -0.24 1.61 8.29
CA VAL A 119 -1.69 1.87 8.20
C VAL A 119 -2.45 0.54 8.28
N GLN A 120 -3.43 0.48 9.18
CA GLN A 120 -4.22 -0.73 9.46
C GLN A 120 -5.69 -0.63 9.07
N GLY A 121 -6.12 0.50 8.54
CA GLY A 121 -7.52 0.73 8.18
C GLY A 121 -7.72 1.89 7.22
N ASN A 122 -8.97 2.16 6.90
CA ASN A 122 -9.31 3.24 5.98
C ASN A 122 -8.90 4.60 6.54
N ILE A 123 -8.29 5.40 5.67
CA ILE A 123 -7.97 6.80 5.92
C ILE A 123 -9.26 7.59 5.80
N MET A 124 -9.50 8.52 6.72
CA MET A 124 -10.62 9.43 6.63
C MET A 124 -10.16 10.89 6.72
N ALA A 125 -10.94 11.81 6.20
CA ALA A 125 -10.73 13.24 6.34
C ALA A 125 -11.98 13.91 6.93
N TYR A 126 -11.77 14.93 7.74
CA TYR A 126 -12.83 15.81 8.22
C TYR A 126 -12.34 17.25 8.31
N GLU A 127 -13.27 18.17 8.29
CA GLU A 127 -13.00 19.60 8.48
C GLU A 127 -13.51 20.07 9.84
N LEU A 128 -12.66 20.82 10.54
CA LEU A 128 -13.02 21.45 11.81
C LEU A 128 -12.36 22.83 11.88
N ASN A 129 -13.14 23.89 12.11
CA ASN A 129 -12.66 25.27 12.19
C ASN A 129 -11.82 25.71 10.97
N ASN A 130 -12.29 25.41 9.78
CA ASN A 130 -11.62 25.66 8.49
C ASN A 130 -10.24 24.99 8.34
N LYS A 131 -9.98 23.94 9.10
CA LYS A 131 -8.80 23.08 8.96
C LYS A 131 -9.21 21.68 8.59
N VAL A 132 -8.52 21.11 7.61
CA VAL A 132 -8.73 19.71 7.19
C VAL A 132 -7.79 18.83 8.00
N TYR A 133 -8.33 17.74 8.50
CA TYR A 133 -7.58 16.72 9.22
C TYR A 133 -7.69 15.40 8.49
N LEU A 134 -6.55 14.72 8.35
CA LEU A 134 -6.50 13.30 7.94
C LEU A 134 -6.36 12.45 9.19
N VAL A 135 -7.27 11.51 9.38
CA VAL A 135 -7.19 10.52 10.46
C VAL A 135 -6.82 9.17 9.90
N ILE A 136 -5.81 8.56 10.50
CA ILE A 136 -5.17 7.38 10.00
C ILE A 136 -5.06 6.38 11.14
N PRO A 137 -5.69 5.20 11.04
CA PRO A 137 -5.46 4.11 11.97
C PRO A 137 -4.11 3.46 11.67
N ILE A 138 -3.24 3.43 12.66
CA ILE A 138 -1.94 2.80 12.59
C ILE A 138 -1.81 1.68 13.62
N GLY A 139 -0.86 0.78 13.40
CA GLY A 139 -0.56 -0.32 14.31
C GLY A 139 0.16 -1.46 13.63
N GLY A 140 0.27 -2.59 14.33
CA GLY A 140 0.92 -3.78 13.84
C GLY A 140 0.92 -4.92 14.85
N SER A 141 1.58 -6.01 14.50
CA SER A 141 1.74 -7.13 15.44
C SER A 141 2.64 -6.74 16.60
N GLY A 142 2.12 -6.78 17.82
CA GLY A 142 2.83 -6.38 19.03
C GLY A 142 2.93 -4.87 19.26
N ILE A 143 2.24 -4.06 18.45
CA ILE A 143 2.23 -2.61 18.54
C ILE A 143 0.83 -2.14 18.88
N THR A 144 0.73 -1.16 19.79
CA THR A 144 -0.55 -0.57 20.16
C THR A 144 -1.18 0.13 18.95
N SER A 145 -2.45 -0.18 18.69
CA SER A 145 -3.20 0.50 17.63
C SER A 145 -3.57 1.90 18.07
N GLU A 146 -3.34 2.88 17.19
CA GLU A 146 -3.60 4.29 17.45
C GLU A 146 -4.34 4.94 16.27
N LEU A 147 -5.03 6.04 16.55
CA LEU A 147 -5.54 6.97 15.54
C LEU A 147 -4.69 8.21 15.54
N ILE A 148 -4.01 8.47 14.44
CA ILE A 148 -3.21 9.68 14.26
C ILE A 148 -4.00 10.67 13.41
N ALA A 149 -3.99 11.95 13.81
CA ALA A 149 -4.58 13.03 13.03
C ALA A 149 -3.50 14.00 12.57
N TYR A 150 -3.40 14.21 11.25
CA TYR A 150 -2.56 15.23 10.64
C TYR A 150 -3.42 16.40 10.17
N SER A 151 -3.05 17.63 10.52
CA SER A 151 -3.69 18.81 9.94
C SER A 151 -3.03 19.16 8.61
N ILE A 152 -3.86 19.45 7.61
CA ILE A 152 -3.43 19.98 6.33
C ILE A 152 -3.69 21.49 6.36
N ASN A 153 -2.65 22.28 6.23
CA ASN A 153 -2.75 23.74 6.17
C ASN A 153 -2.85 24.22 4.73
#